data_8ff20e39c71bcca19ed1725e96a146ce
#
_entry.id   8ff20e39c71bcca19ed1725e96a146ce
#
_cell.length_a   1.000
_cell.length_b   1.000
_cell.length_c   1.000
_cell.angle_alpha   90.00
_cell.angle_beta   90.00
_cell.angle_gamma   90.00
#
_symmetry.space_group_name_H-M   'P 1'
#
loop_
_entity.id
_entity.type
_entity.pdbx_description
1 polymer ?
#
loop_
_entity_poly.entity_id
_entity_poly.type
_entity_poly.pdbx_seq_one_letter_code
_entity_poly.pdbx_strand_id
1 'polypeptide(L)'
;MSDSNGTLRRRATLAAFRGAGLRPENGSSAGPPASSGTADRTAHDGPKKRDLSLERPTKKSEKKKRNNEVSDRLGCHKTRESLLSSASGYNNYRGVLNWCVVLLVLSNARLFLENLLRYGILVDPIQVVSLFLNDPYSWPAGCLVIVSNVFILVALYTERQLSKGSFSELAGFLVHCINMAIMLTFPAIVVLLVPSMTPVGGLFALGVHTILFLKLYSYKDVNLWCRELSTAKAKKLARSLSCPSPQHFNGGSSKVCYPGNLTVRDMYYFVFAPTLCYELNFPRSSKIRMGFLLRRLFEMLFFTQMLVALTQQWMIPIIQSSMKPLEDMDLSRMAERLLRLAVPNHLMWLMFFYWFFHSSLNFTAELLCFGDRQFYRDWWNSETVTYFWQNWNIPVHKWCLRHFYKPLLRRGFSKIVSQSAVFFLSAFFHEYLVSVPLRMFRLWAFTGMMAQLPLAWFVGQFLRGNYGNAAVWMSIIIGQPFAILMYVHDYYVMHYRKEAN
;
A
#
# COMPACT_ATOMS: atom_id res chain seq x y z
N MET A 1 1.90 66.29 -8.08
CA MET A 1 3.11 66.18 -7.27
C MET A 1 3.03 64.79 -6.70
N SER A 2 3.59 63.81 -7.36
CA SER A 2 4.94 63.23 -7.16
C SER A 2 5.02 62.49 -5.82
N ASP A 3 5.48 61.31 -5.66
CA ASP A 3 6.09 60.25 -6.48
C ASP A 3 6.36 59.05 -5.59
N SER A 4 6.36 57.89 -6.21
CA SER A 4 7.25 56.78 -5.90
C SER A 4 7.44 56.29 -4.48
N ASN A 5 6.87 55.09 -4.19
CA ASN A 5 7.61 53.97 -3.60
C ASN A 5 6.71 52.74 -3.50
N GLY A 6 6.73 51.93 -4.56
CA GLY A 6 5.92 50.69 -4.63
C GLY A 6 6.57 49.59 -5.43
N THR A 7 7.90 49.46 -5.35
CA THR A 7 8.60 48.36 -6.11
C THR A 7 9.79 47.78 -5.33
N LEU A 8 9.53 47.20 -4.13
CA LEU A 8 10.59 46.47 -3.43
C LEU A 8 10.07 45.39 -2.46
N ARG A 9 8.94 44.74 -2.77
CA ARG A 9 8.43 43.65 -1.91
C ARG A 9 7.94 42.41 -2.64
N ARG A 10 8.42 42.16 -3.88
CA ARG A 10 8.03 40.98 -4.67
C ARG A 10 9.20 40.04 -5.08
N ARG A 11 10.37 40.13 -4.41
CA ARG A 11 11.53 39.27 -4.72
C ARG A 11 12.01 38.38 -3.56
N ALA A 12 11.34 38.31 -2.43
CA ALA A 12 11.80 37.52 -1.29
C ALA A 12 11.09 36.17 -1.06
N THR A 13 10.12 35.78 -1.88
CA THR A 13 9.35 34.53 -1.70
C THR A 13 9.62 33.43 -2.76
N LEU A 14 10.63 33.61 -3.59
CA LEU A 14 10.98 32.61 -4.62
C LEU A 14 12.32 31.88 -4.40
N ALA A 15 13.00 32.14 -3.27
CA ALA A 15 14.32 31.56 -2.98
C ALA A 15 14.33 30.39 -1.98
N ALA A 16 13.17 29.94 -1.48
CA ALA A 16 13.07 28.90 -0.45
C ALA A 16 12.77 27.49 -0.97
N PHE A 17 12.83 27.24 -2.28
CA PHE A 17 12.52 25.92 -2.87
C PHE A 17 13.63 25.37 -3.81
N ARG A 18 14.88 25.79 -3.61
CA ARG A 18 16.03 25.17 -4.28
C ARG A 18 17.14 24.95 -3.27
N GLY A 19 17.24 23.74 -2.71
CA GLY A 19 18.33 23.38 -1.81
C GLY A 19 18.21 22.00 -1.19
N ALA A 20 18.13 20.96 -1.99
CA ALA A 20 18.51 19.60 -1.61
C ALA A 20 19.04 18.89 -2.85
N GLY A 21 20.16 19.37 -3.32
CA GLY A 21 20.98 18.72 -4.34
C GLY A 21 22.08 17.93 -3.66
N LEU A 22 22.13 16.65 -3.96
CA LEU A 22 23.19 15.69 -3.65
C LEU A 22 24.55 16.22 -4.15
N ARG A 23 25.54 16.23 -3.28
CA ARG A 23 26.96 16.37 -3.66
C ARG A 23 27.47 15.05 -4.24
N PRO A 24 28.21 15.05 -5.34
CA PRO A 24 29.03 13.92 -5.76
C PRO A 24 30.44 14.09 -5.16
N GLU A 25 30.96 13.05 -4.54
CA GLU A 25 32.39 12.94 -4.23
C GLU A 25 33.14 12.52 -5.48
N ASN A 26 34.09 13.36 -5.88
CA ASN A 26 35.12 13.06 -6.84
C ASN A 26 36.31 12.37 -6.16
N GLY A 27 36.78 11.30 -6.73
CA GLY A 27 38.04 10.66 -6.37
C GLY A 27 38.64 9.99 -7.61
N SER A 28 39.63 10.64 -8.16
CA SER A 28 40.42 10.30 -9.33
C SER A 28 41.18 8.98 -9.25
N SER A 29 41.15 8.22 -10.33
CA SER A 29 42.19 7.89 -11.32
C SER A 29 43.35 6.98 -10.87
N ALA A 30 43.50 5.84 -11.48
CA ALA A 30 44.59 5.44 -12.39
C ALA A 30 44.45 3.96 -12.79
N GLY A 31 44.49 3.70 -14.04
CA GLY A 31 44.50 2.39 -14.68
C GLY A 31 45.91 1.92 -15.06
N PRO A 32 46.09 0.98 -16.03
CA PRO A 32 46.54 -0.40 -15.79
C PRO A 32 47.97 -0.64 -16.27
N PRO A 33 48.52 -1.87 -16.40
CA PRO A 33 48.28 -2.71 -17.53
C PRO A 33 48.33 -4.26 -17.33
N ALA A 34 48.02 -4.92 -18.44
CA ALA A 34 47.92 -6.34 -18.72
C ALA A 34 49.24 -7.16 -18.63
N SER A 35 49.11 -8.49 -18.39
CA SER A 35 49.58 -9.51 -19.30
C SER A 35 49.40 -10.95 -18.77
N SER A 36 48.75 -11.76 -19.57
CA SER A 36 49.08 -13.11 -20.03
C SER A 36 49.71 -14.17 -19.11
N GLY A 37 49.14 -15.38 -19.13
CA GLY A 37 49.91 -16.60 -18.90
C GLY A 37 49.17 -17.77 -18.29
N THR A 38 48.67 -18.63 -19.13
CA THR A 38 48.40 -20.07 -19.11
C THR A 38 48.84 -20.97 -17.94
N ALA A 39 47.98 -21.99 -17.72
CA ALA A 39 48.21 -23.40 -17.43
C ALA A 39 48.26 -23.92 -15.97
N ASP A 40 47.22 -24.67 -15.64
CA ASP A 40 47.22 -26.08 -15.27
C ASP A 40 47.95 -26.56 -14.00
N ARG A 41 47.19 -27.20 -13.11
CA ARG A 41 47.38 -28.47 -12.38
C ARG A 41 46.88 -28.45 -10.93
N THR A 42 45.95 -29.37 -10.76
CA THR A 42 45.62 -30.17 -9.56
C THR A 42 46.67 -30.20 -8.43
N ALA A 43 46.25 -30.04 -7.15
CA ALA A 43 46.48 -30.96 -6.05
C ALA A 43 45.90 -30.48 -4.71
N HIS A 44 45.41 -31.43 -3.94
CA HIS A 44 45.08 -31.42 -2.50
C HIS A 44 46.02 -30.54 -1.65
N ASP A 45 45.48 -29.80 -0.67
CA ASP A 45 45.87 -30.02 0.72
C ASP A 45 45.18 -29.11 1.75
N GLY A 46 45.14 -29.54 2.96
CA GLY A 46 44.58 -29.24 4.23
C GLY A 46 44.50 -27.80 4.77
N PRO A 47 44.00 -27.64 6.00
CA PRO A 47 43.62 -26.33 6.54
C PRO A 47 44.83 -25.50 6.98
N LYS A 48 45.09 -24.38 6.33
CA LYS A 48 46.10 -23.40 6.75
C LYS A 48 45.66 -22.67 8.02
N LYS A 49 46.41 -22.91 9.10
CA LYS A 49 46.46 -22.06 10.31
C LYS A 49 46.75 -20.60 9.90
N ARG A 50 45.89 -19.68 10.35
CA ARG A 50 46.18 -18.25 10.29
C ARG A 50 47.21 -17.96 11.38
N ASP A 51 48.43 -17.65 11.00
CA ASP A 51 49.42 -17.01 11.85
C ASP A 51 48.92 -15.59 12.20
N LEU A 52 48.58 -15.40 13.48
CA LEU A 52 48.43 -14.08 14.04
C LEU A 52 49.83 -13.50 14.24
N SER A 53 50.32 -12.76 13.27
CA SER A 53 51.46 -11.85 13.49
C SER A 53 50.99 -10.69 14.39
N LEU A 54 51.37 -10.76 15.65
CA LEU A 54 51.26 -9.63 16.60
C LEU A 54 52.16 -8.50 16.08
N GLU A 55 51.57 -7.54 15.36
CA GLU A 55 52.24 -6.25 15.11
C GLU A 55 52.42 -5.52 16.44
N ARG A 56 53.69 -5.31 16.84
CA ARG A 56 54.01 -4.47 17.97
C ARG A 56 53.51 -3.05 17.76
N PRO A 57 52.66 -2.49 18.65
CA PRO A 57 52.13 -1.15 18.48
C PRO A 57 53.28 -0.11 18.45
N THR A 58 53.21 0.75 17.45
CA THR A 58 54.22 1.83 17.28
C THR A 58 54.19 2.76 18.50
N LYS A 59 55.37 3.29 18.93
CA LYS A 59 55.52 4.20 20.08
C LYS A 59 54.51 5.37 20.09
N LYS A 60 54.01 5.77 18.92
CA LYS A 60 53.00 6.83 18.77
C LYS A 60 51.59 6.36 19.16
N SER A 61 51.27 5.08 18.95
CA SER A 61 50.02 4.44 19.36
C SER A 61 49.97 4.20 20.84
N GLU A 62 51.10 3.78 21.48
CA GLU A 62 51.20 3.58 22.90
C GLU A 62 51.10 4.90 23.68
N LYS A 63 51.72 5.99 23.17
CA LYS A 63 51.64 7.32 23.79
C LYS A 63 50.20 7.88 23.72
N LYS A 64 49.47 7.63 22.64
CA LYS A 64 48.08 8.02 22.48
C LYS A 64 47.16 7.21 23.40
N LYS A 65 47.39 5.90 23.54
CA LYS A 65 46.65 5.01 24.46
C LYS A 65 46.87 5.40 25.92
N ARG A 66 48.12 5.69 26.33
CA ARG A 66 48.47 6.13 27.68
C ARG A 66 47.88 7.51 28.04
N ASN A 67 47.86 8.45 27.08
CA ASN A 67 47.24 9.77 27.30
C ASN A 67 45.69 9.64 27.41
N ASN A 68 45.08 8.72 26.71
CA ASN A 68 43.65 8.45 26.84
C ASN A 68 43.33 7.80 28.20
N GLU A 69 44.14 6.86 28.67
CA GLU A 69 43.94 6.23 29.98
C GLU A 69 44.10 7.24 31.15
N VAL A 70 45.01 8.20 31.05
CA VAL A 70 45.19 9.26 32.05
C VAL A 70 44.02 10.26 31.99
N SER A 71 43.55 10.60 30.79
CA SER A 71 42.38 11.46 30.59
C SER A 71 41.09 10.82 31.12
N ASP A 72 40.92 9.51 30.94
CA ASP A 72 39.75 8.76 31.42
C ASP A 72 39.74 8.58 32.95
N ARG A 73 40.92 8.63 33.61
CA ARG A 73 41.05 8.64 35.09
C ARG A 73 40.68 9.99 35.71
N LEU A 74 40.90 11.08 34.98
CA LEU A 74 40.70 12.46 35.49
C LEU A 74 39.30 13.01 35.18
N GLY A 75 38.59 12.48 34.18
CA GLY A 75 37.25 12.94 33.82
C GLY A 75 36.45 11.87 33.10
N CYS A 76 35.49 11.27 33.80
CA CYS A 76 34.59 10.23 33.21
C CYS A 76 33.31 10.80 32.65
N HIS A 77 32.97 12.06 32.97
CA HIS A 77 31.73 12.69 32.52
C HIS A 77 31.96 13.52 31.26
N LYS A 78 31.15 13.25 30.22
CA LYS A 78 31.09 14.01 28.98
C LYS A 78 29.65 14.47 28.76
N THR A 79 29.47 15.69 28.29
CA THR A 79 28.14 16.17 27.88
C THR A 79 27.64 15.29 26.75
N ARG A 80 26.57 14.55 26.97
CA ARG A 80 25.89 13.71 26.00
C ARG A 80 24.38 13.91 26.12
N GLU A 81 23.71 13.94 25.01
CA GLU A 81 22.27 13.94 24.98
C GLU A 81 21.72 12.59 25.44
N SER A 82 20.50 12.61 26.02
CA SER A 82 19.82 11.38 26.40
C SER A 82 19.52 10.53 25.17
N LEU A 83 19.70 9.21 25.27
CA LEU A 83 19.56 8.27 24.14
C LEU A 83 18.22 8.39 23.43
N LEU A 84 17.13 8.60 24.19
CA LEU A 84 15.76 8.72 23.65
C LEU A 84 15.37 10.16 23.29
N SER A 85 16.29 11.13 23.44
CA SER A 85 16.07 12.50 22.99
C SER A 85 16.15 12.59 21.46
N SER A 86 15.31 13.41 20.86
CA SER A 86 15.34 13.69 19.41
C SER A 86 16.68 14.26 18.94
N ALA A 87 17.43 14.92 19.82
CA ALA A 87 18.76 15.47 19.55
C ALA A 87 19.88 14.42 19.57
N SER A 88 19.63 13.19 20.06
CA SER A 88 20.66 12.16 20.19
C SER A 88 21.16 11.56 18.88
N GLY A 89 20.36 11.68 17.80
CA GLY A 89 20.63 11.05 16.51
C GLY A 89 20.58 9.51 16.53
N TYR A 90 20.10 8.91 17.61
CA TYR A 90 20.02 7.45 17.77
C TYR A 90 18.82 6.87 17.00
N ASN A 91 19.09 5.95 16.07
CA ASN A 91 18.07 5.40 15.16
C ASN A 91 17.92 3.86 15.24
N ASN A 92 18.68 3.19 16.12
CA ASN A 92 18.65 1.73 16.19
C ASN A 92 17.71 1.22 17.30
N TYR A 93 16.41 1.16 17.00
CA TYR A 93 15.39 0.67 17.93
C TYR A 93 15.00 -0.80 17.71
N ARG A 94 15.84 -1.62 17.04
CA ARG A 94 15.54 -3.04 16.76
C ARG A 94 15.24 -3.85 18.02
N GLY A 95 15.97 -3.63 19.11
CA GLY A 95 15.71 -4.32 20.37
C GLY A 95 14.36 -3.96 20.98
N VAL A 96 13.98 -2.69 20.94
CA VAL A 96 12.66 -2.22 21.41
C VAL A 96 11.55 -2.80 20.54
N LEU A 97 11.74 -2.82 19.22
CA LEU A 97 10.77 -3.41 18.30
C LEU A 97 10.58 -4.91 18.57
N ASN A 98 11.67 -5.67 18.73
CA ASN A 98 11.61 -7.09 19.04
C ASN A 98 10.92 -7.34 20.40
N TRP A 99 11.20 -6.52 21.41
CA TRP A 99 10.54 -6.57 22.70
C TRP A 99 9.02 -6.31 22.57
N CYS A 100 8.62 -5.28 21.83
CA CYS A 100 7.21 -5.01 21.54
C CYS A 100 6.53 -6.17 20.83
N VAL A 101 7.20 -6.77 19.82
CA VAL A 101 6.66 -7.94 19.07
C VAL A 101 6.50 -9.15 19.99
N VAL A 102 7.49 -9.45 20.84
CA VAL A 102 7.41 -10.56 21.80
C VAL A 102 6.27 -10.35 22.80
N LEU A 103 6.14 -9.14 23.36
CA LEU A 103 5.01 -8.82 24.25
C LEU A 103 3.66 -8.94 23.55
N LEU A 104 3.56 -8.48 22.30
CA LEU A 104 2.37 -8.59 21.49
C LEU A 104 1.98 -10.05 21.26
N VAL A 105 2.94 -10.90 20.88
CA VAL A 105 2.73 -12.33 20.67
C VAL A 105 2.28 -12.99 21.97
N LEU A 106 2.96 -12.76 23.08
CA LEU A 106 2.63 -13.36 24.38
C LEU A 106 1.26 -12.91 24.90
N SER A 107 0.92 -11.62 24.78
CA SER A 107 -0.37 -11.10 25.25
C SER A 107 -1.55 -11.67 24.45
N ASN A 108 -1.34 -12.02 23.17
CA ASN A 108 -2.37 -12.59 22.32
C ASN A 108 -2.31 -14.13 22.20
N ALA A 109 -1.21 -14.75 22.63
CA ALA A 109 -0.99 -16.21 22.52
C ALA A 109 -2.10 -17.00 23.23
N ARG A 110 -2.55 -16.54 24.41
CA ARG A 110 -3.63 -17.17 25.15
C ARG A 110 -4.93 -17.19 24.35
N LEU A 111 -5.33 -16.03 23.80
CA LEU A 111 -6.57 -15.91 23.01
C LEU A 111 -6.52 -16.77 21.75
N PHE A 112 -5.37 -16.77 21.07
CA PHE A 112 -5.15 -17.60 19.89
C PHE A 112 -5.21 -19.09 20.23
N LEU A 113 -4.55 -19.52 21.32
CA LEU A 113 -4.49 -20.92 21.74
C LEU A 113 -5.89 -21.41 22.20
N GLU A 114 -6.60 -20.61 22.98
CA GLU A 114 -7.97 -20.91 23.44
C GLU A 114 -8.92 -21.08 22.24
N ASN A 115 -8.81 -20.21 21.24
CA ASN A 115 -9.59 -20.31 20.01
C ASN A 115 -9.23 -21.59 19.21
N LEU A 116 -7.94 -21.87 19.04
CA LEU A 116 -7.47 -23.05 18.33
C LEU A 116 -7.89 -24.36 19.00
N LEU A 117 -7.85 -24.42 20.34
CA LEU A 117 -8.26 -25.60 21.09
C LEU A 117 -9.77 -25.79 21.09
N ARG A 118 -10.56 -24.70 21.11
CA ARG A 118 -12.03 -24.75 21.17
C ARG A 118 -12.67 -24.97 19.81
N TYR A 119 -12.18 -24.35 18.78
CA TYR A 119 -12.80 -24.31 17.45
C TYR A 119 -11.96 -24.95 16.35
N GLY A 120 -10.71 -25.33 16.63
CA GLY A 120 -9.78 -25.87 15.64
C GLY A 120 -9.34 -24.83 14.61
N ILE A 121 -9.12 -25.27 13.38
CA ILE A 121 -8.76 -24.40 12.26
C ILE A 121 -10.01 -23.71 11.74
N LEU A 122 -10.15 -22.40 11.98
CA LEU A 122 -11.34 -21.62 11.64
C LEU A 122 -11.53 -21.41 10.13
N VAL A 123 -10.44 -21.35 9.38
CA VAL A 123 -10.46 -21.18 7.93
C VAL A 123 -9.59 -22.26 7.31
N ASP A 124 -10.22 -23.32 6.85
CA ASP A 124 -9.57 -24.37 6.04
C ASP A 124 -9.77 -24.07 4.55
N PRO A 125 -8.70 -23.72 3.81
CA PRO A 125 -8.81 -23.41 2.39
C PRO A 125 -9.36 -24.57 1.56
N ILE A 126 -9.05 -25.81 1.93
CA ILE A 126 -9.48 -27.02 1.21
C ILE A 126 -10.98 -27.21 1.39
N GLN A 127 -11.47 -27.09 2.62
CA GLN A 127 -12.89 -27.18 2.93
C GLN A 127 -13.70 -26.09 2.24
N VAL A 128 -13.19 -24.86 2.22
CA VAL A 128 -13.84 -23.71 1.52
C VAL A 128 -13.98 -24.00 0.03
N VAL A 129 -12.92 -24.49 -0.63
CA VAL A 129 -12.97 -24.85 -2.06
C VAL A 129 -13.92 -26.02 -2.30
N SER A 130 -13.89 -27.05 -1.46
CA SER A 130 -14.78 -28.21 -1.56
C SER A 130 -16.26 -27.82 -1.46
N LEU A 131 -16.61 -26.99 -0.46
CA LEU A 131 -17.97 -26.49 -0.28
C LEU A 131 -18.43 -25.65 -1.48
N PHE A 132 -17.56 -24.80 -2.02
CA PHE A 132 -17.88 -24.02 -3.22
C PHE A 132 -18.12 -24.90 -4.44
N LEU A 133 -17.33 -25.95 -4.63
CA LEU A 133 -17.49 -26.86 -5.78
C LEU A 133 -18.75 -27.74 -5.66
N ASN A 134 -19.16 -28.10 -4.43
CA ASN A 134 -20.35 -28.91 -4.21
C ASN A 134 -21.65 -28.12 -4.41
N ASP A 135 -21.70 -26.85 -3.98
CA ASP A 135 -22.85 -25.96 -4.17
C ASP A 135 -22.40 -24.52 -4.47
N PRO A 136 -22.04 -24.21 -5.75
CA PRO A 136 -21.59 -22.88 -6.12
C PRO A 136 -22.67 -21.79 -5.98
N TYR A 137 -23.97 -22.16 -6.00
CA TYR A 137 -25.07 -21.20 -5.86
C TYR A 137 -25.26 -20.71 -4.44
N SER A 138 -24.79 -21.45 -3.44
CA SER A 138 -24.70 -20.98 -2.04
C SER A 138 -23.65 -19.89 -1.82
N TRP A 139 -22.83 -19.61 -2.84
CA TRP A 139 -21.73 -18.64 -2.77
C TRP A 139 -21.87 -17.53 -3.81
N PRO A 140 -22.87 -16.64 -3.70
CA PRO A 140 -23.14 -15.61 -4.70
C PRO A 140 -21.95 -14.66 -4.90
N ALA A 141 -21.15 -14.40 -3.86
CA ALA A 141 -19.92 -13.62 -3.96
C ALA A 141 -18.89 -14.26 -4.90
N GLY A 142 -18.70 -15.58 -4.82
CA GLY A 142 -17.82 -16.34 -5.71
C GLY A 142 -18.32 -16.29 -7.16
N CYS A 143 -19.60 -16.44 -7.37
CA CYS A 143 -20.24 -16.30 -8.69
C CYS A 143 -19.98 -14.92 -9.31
N LEU A 144 -20.11 -13.84 -8.52
CA LEU A 144 -19.81 -12.48 -8.98
C LEU A 144 -18.35 -12.34 -9.41
N VAL A 145 -17.40 -12.91 -8.65
CA VAL A 145 -15.98 -12.87 -9.04
C VAL A 145 -15.75 -13.62 -10.35
N ILE A 146 -16.38 -14.76 -10.57
CA ILE A 146 -16.29 -15.48 -11.85
C ILE A 146 -16.86 -14.64 -13.00
N VAL A 147 -18.04 -14.04 -12.82
CA VAL A 147 -18.69 -13.18 -13.83
C VAL A 147 -17.83 -11.96 -14.16
N SER A 148 -16.98 -11.49 -13.25
CA SER A 148 -16.08 -10.36 -13.52
C SER A 148 -15.16 -10.58 -14.73
N ASN A 149 -14.90 -11.84 -15.14
CA ASN A 149 -14.13 -12.16 -16.33
C ASN A 149 -14.79 -11.64 -17.63
N VAL A 150 -16.11 -11.51 -17.66
CA VAL A 150 -16.83 -10.95 -18.83
C VAL A 150 -16.34 -9.52 -19.10
N PHE A 151 -16.22 -8.70 -18.06
CA PHE A 151 -15.76 -7.30 -18.18
C PHE A 151 -14.31 -7.21 -18.68
N ILE A 152 -13.44 -8.14 -18.24
CA ILE A 152 -12.05 -8.24 -18.69
C ILE A 152 -12.00 -8.58 -20.18
N LEU A 153 -12.77 -9.57 -20.61
CA LEU A 153 -12.81 -9.99 -22.02
C LEU A 153 -13.41 -8.94 -22.92
N VAL A 154 -14.47 -8.24 -22.49
CA VAL A 154 -15.07 -7.10 -23.23
C VAL A 154 -14.03 -5.99 -23.41
N ALA A 155 -13.27 -5.64 -22.38
CA ALA A 155 -12.23 -4.62 -22.49
C ALA A 155 -11.12 -5.03 -23.48
N LEU A 156 -10.66 -6.28 -23.43
CA LEU A 156 -9.66 -6.80 -24.35
C LEU A 156 -10.20 -6.84 -25.80
N TYR A 157 -11.43 -7.27 -25.99
CA TYR A 157 -12.08 -7.31 -27.30
C TYR A 157 -12.19 -5.90 -27.91
N THR A 158 -12.66 -4.94 -27.12
CA THR A 158 -12.79 -3.53 -27.54
C THR A 158 -11.45 -2.96 -27.99
N GLU A 159 -10.36 -3.17 -27.23
CA GLU A 159 -9.03 -2.70 -27.62
C GLU A 159 -8.49 -3.39 -28.88
N ARG A 160 -8.82 -4.67 -29.10
CA ARG A 160 -8.48 -5.39 -30.33
C ARG A 160 -9.22 -4.83 -31.55
N GLN A 161 -10.51 -4.46 -31.42
CA GLN A 161 -11.28 -3.86 -32.52
C GLN A 161 -10.80 -2.43 -32.82
N LEU A 162 -10.45 -1.66 -31.79
CA LEU A 162 -9.84 -0.34 -31.95
C LEU A 162 -8.47 -0.42 -32.65
N SER A 163 -7.65 -1.42 -32.32
CA SER A 163 -6.34 -1.59 -32.98
C SER A 163 -6.43 -2.00 -34.44
N LYS A 164 -7.50 -2.67 -34.85
CA LYS A 164 -7.81 -3.05 -36.24
C LYS A 164 -8.51 -1.94 -37.04
N GLY A 165 -8.92 -0.84 -36.35
CA GLY A 165 -9.68 0.23 -36.99
C GLY A 165 -11.15 -0.11 -37.26
N SER A 166 -11.66 -1.25 -36.72
CA SER A 166 -13.09 -1.65 -36.89
C SER A 166 -14.03 -0.79 -36.05
N PHE A 167 -13.56 -0.27 -34.91
CA PHE A 167 -14.30 0.67 -34.06
C PHE A 167 -13.70 2.07 -34.18
N SER A 168 -14.59 3.07 -34.24
CA SER A 168 -14.17 4.46 -34.05
C SER A 168 -13.69 4.71 -32.61
N GLU A 169 -12.82 5.67 -32.37
CA GLU A 169 -12.35 6.02 -31.03
C GLU A 169 -13.53 6.36 -30.09
N LEU A 170 -14.57 7.05 -30.60
CA LEU A 170 -15.75 7.38 -29.83
C LEU A 170 -16.54 6.12 -29.45
N ALA A 171 -16.75 5.21 -30.38
CA ALA A 171 -17.46 3.95 -30.11
C ALA A 171 -16.71 3.11 -29.09
N GLY A 172 -15.39 2.97 -29.21
CA GLY A 172 -14.56 2.28 -28.24
C GLY A 172 -14.60 2.93 -26.86
N PHE A 173 -14.55 4.27 -26.80
CA PHE A 173 -14.69 5.00 -25.54
C PHE A 173 -16.03 4.75 -24.85
N LEU A 174 -17.14 4.79 -25.62
CA LEU A 174 -18.48 4.52 -25.08
C LEU A 174 -18.61 3.09 -24.57
N VAL A 175 -18.11 2.09 -25.32
CA VAL A 175 -18.11 0.68 -24.85
C VAL A 175 -17.33 0.54 -23.56
N HIS A 176 -16.15 1.16 -23.43
CA HIS A 176 -15.39 1.13 -22.18
C HIS A 176 -16.14 1.81 -21.03
N CYS A 177 -16.79 2.96 -21.27
CA CYS A 177 -17.58 3.66 -20.25
C CYS A 177 -18.74 2.79 -19.76
N ILE A 178 -19.49 2.16 -20.68
CA ILE A 178 -20.60 1.26 -20.35
C ILE A 178 -20.09 0.04 -19.59
N ASN A 179 -19.01 -0.59 -20.06
CA ASN A 179 -18.39 -1.75 -19.40
C ASN A 179 -17.98 -1.42 -17.95
N MET A 180 -17.33 -0.27 -17.73
CA MET A 180 -16.93 0.17 -16.40
C MET A 180 -18.12 0.55 -15.50
N ALA A 181 -19.15 1.18 -16.05
CA ALA A 181 -20.37 1.52 -15.31
C ALA A 181 -21.10 0.24 -14.86
N ILE A 182 -21.30 -0.73 -15.75
CA ILE A 182 -21.92 -2.00 -15.40
C ILE A 182 -21.08 -2.77 -14.39
N MET A 183 -19.74 -2.75 -14.52
CA MET A 183 -18.83 -3.41 -13.57
C MET A 183 -18.98 -2.90 -12.12
N LEU A 184 -19.34 -1.64 -11.91
CA LEU A 184 -19.60 -1.10 -10.57
C LEU A 184 -21.05 -1.27 -10.14
N THR A 185 -22.01 -1.08 -11.05
CA THR A 185 -23.44 -1.12 -10.69
C THR A 185 -23.99 -2.52 -10.57
N PHE A 186 -23.63 -3.44 -11.46
CA PHE A 186 -24.14 -4.81 -11.46
C PHE A 186 -23.84 -5.56 -10.15
N PRO A 187 -22.59 -5.66 -9.66
CA PRO A 187 -22.33 -6.36 -8.41
C PRO A 187 -22.97 -5.66 -7.21
N ALA A 188 -23.10 -4.33 -7.21
CA ALA A 188 -23.82 -3.61 -6.16
C ALA A 188 -25.30 -3.98 -6.12
N ILE A 189 -25.96 -4.03 -7.27
CA ILE A 189 -27.37 -4.45 -7.39
C ILE A 189 -27.54 -5.89 -6.88
N VAL A 190 -26.65 -6.81 -7.29
CA VAL A 190 -26.71 -8.21 -6.83
C VAL A 190 -26.54 -8.30 -5.30
N VAL A 191 -25.56 -7.58 -4.72
CA VAL A 191 -25.34 -7.55 -3.26
C VAL A 191 -26.56 -7.01 -2.53
N LEU A 192 -27.26 -6.02 -3.08
CA LEU A 192 -28.46 -5.44 -2.47
C LEU A 192 -29.69 -6.35 -2.58
N LEU A 193 -29.85 -7.05 -3.72
CA LEU A 193 -31.06 -7.84 -4.02
C LEU A 193 -31.00 -9.28 -3.50
N VAL A 194 -29.80 -9.90 -3.43
CA VAL A 194 -29.66 -11.30 -3.03
C VAL A 194 -29.62 -11.42 -1.50
N PRO A 195 -30.67 -12.00 -0.84
CA PRO A 195 -30.73 -12.09 0.62
C PRO A 195 -29.62 -12.95 1.23
N SER A 196 -29.18 -14.00 0.55
CA SER A 196 -28.13 -14.92 1.00
C SER A 196 -26.72 -14.32 0.96
N MET A 197 -26.55 -13.10 0.41
CA MET A 197 -25.26 -12.43 0.36
C MET A 197 -24.86 -11.94 1.76
N THR A 198 -23.76 -12.50 2.28
CA THR A 198 -23.17 -12.04 3.55
C THR A 198 -22.45 -10.69 3.35
N PRO A 199 -22.40 -9.82 4.38
CA PRO A 199 -21.66 -8.55 4.28
C PRO A 199 -20.18 -8.73 3.91
N VAL A 200 -19.53 -9.75 4.45
CA VAL A 200 -18.12 -10.08 4.15
C VAL A 200 -17.96 -10.54 2.70
N GLY A 201 -18.85 -11.42 2.22
CA GLY A 201 -18.86 -11.86 0.83
C GLY A 201 -19.11 -10.70 -0.14
N GLY A 202 -20.06 -9.82 0.20
CA GLY A 202 -20.35 -8.61 -0.56
C GLY A 202 -19.13 -7.67 -0.63
N LEU A 203 -18.49 -7.40 0.49
CA LEU A 203 -17.27 -6.60 0.55
C LEU A 203 -16.15 -7.18 -0.32
N PHE A 204 -15.94 -8.49 -0.26
CA PHE A 204 -14.93 -9.17 -1.08
C PHE A 204 -15.24 -9.05 -2.59
N ALA A 205 -16.47 -9.35 -2.99
CA ALA A 205 -16.89 -9.25 -4.40
C ALA A 205 -16.76 -7.82 -4.93
N LEU A 206 -17.25 -6.82 -4.19
CA LEU A 206 -17.16 -5.41 -4.57
C LEU A 206 -15.69 -4.92 -4.57
N GLY A 207 -14.87 -5.40 -3.64
CA GLY A 207 -13.43 -5.11 -3.61
C GLY A 207 -12.72 -5.59 -4.86
N VAL A 208 -12.99 -6.82 -5.31
CA VAL A 208 -12.44 -7.37 -6.56
C VAL A 208 -12.89 -6.53 -7.76
N HIS A 209 -14.18 -6.18 -7.86
CA HIS A 209 -14.69 -5.35 -8.95
C HIS A 209 -14.08 -3.94 -8.94
N THR A 210 -13.88 -3.34 -7.77
CA THR A 210 -13.21 -2.04 -7.63
C THR A 210 -11.75 -2.11 -8.11
N ILE A 211 -11.01 -3.14 -7.72
CA ILE A 211 -9.63 -3.34 -8.20
C ILE A 211 -9.61 -3.53 -9.72
N LEU A 212 -10.52 -4.33 -10.28
CA LEU A 212 -10.64 -4.52 -11.71
C LEU A 212 -11.02 -3.23 -12.44
N PHE A 213 -11.92 -2.43 -11.89
CA PHE A 213 -12.26 -1.12 -12.43
C PHE A 213 -11.04 -0.22 -12.58
N LEU A 214 -10.22 -0.10 -11.52
CA LEU A 214 -8.99 0.69 -11.56
C LEU A 214 -7.99 0.13 -12.59
N LYS A 215 -7.86 -1.18 -12.68
CA LYS A 215 -6.98 -1.85 -13.64
C LYS A 215 -7.45 -1.65 -15.08
N LEU A 216 -8.71 -1.90 -15.37
CA LEU A 216 -9.26 -1.76 -16.74
C LEU A 216 -9.29 -0.29 -17.20
N TYR A 217 -9.50 0.64 -16.28
CA TYR A 217 -9.32 2.06 -16.55
C TYR A 217 -7.89 2.38 -16.99
N SER A 218 -6.89 1.87 -16.25
CA SER A 218 -5.48 2.04 -16.59
C SER A 218 -5.13 1.35 -17.93
N TYR A 219 -5.67 0.17 -18.18
CA TYR A 219 -5.48 -0.56 -19.43
C TYR A 219 -5.99 0.23 -20.64
N LYS A 220 -7.22 0.72 -20.58
CA LYS A 220 -7.82 1.58 -21.61
C LYS A 220 -6.98 2.83 -21.87
N ASP A 221 -6.61 3.57 -20.82
CA ASP A 221 -5.85 4.82 -20.95
C ASP A 221 -4.48 4.60 -21.62
N VAL A 222 -3.75 3.57 -21.21
CA VAL A 222 -2.41 3.30 -21.76
C VAL A 222 -2.51 2.86 -23.23
N ASN A 223 -3.49 2.03 -23.60
CA ASN A 223 -3.67 1.65 -25.00
C ASN A 223 -4.11 2.85 -25.85
N LEU A 224 -4.94 3.75 -25.33
CA LEU A 224 -5.27 5.02 -25.99
C LEU A 224 -3.99 5.85 -26.25
N TRP A 225 -3.13 6.03 -25.25
CA TRP A 225 -1.87 6.74 -25.43
C TRP A 225 -0.95 6.06 -26.45
N CYS A 226 -0.92 4.74 -26.51
CA CYS A 226 -0.16 4.01 -27.52
C CYS A 226 -0.71 4.26 -28.93
N ARG A 227 -2.05 4.32 -29.11
CA ARG A 227 -2.68 4.66 -30.40
C ARG A 227 -2.38 6.09 -30.80
N GLU A 228 -2.51 7.06 -29.90
CA GLU A 228 -2.18 8.46 -30.14
C GLU A 228 -0.73 8.64 -30.55
N LEU A 229 0.21 7.93 -29.89
CA LEU A 229 1.63 7.96 -30.23
C LEU A 229 1.94 7.29 -31.59
N SER A 230 1.20 6.24 -31.97
CA SER A 230 1.37 5.56 -33.26
C SER A 230 0.83 6.38 -34.42
N THR A 231 -0.24 7.14 -34.20
CA THR A 231 -0.87 8.02 -35.22
C THR A 231 -0.18 9.37 -35.34
N ALA A 232 0.39 9.88 -34.24
CA ALA A 232 1.18 11.11 -34.29
C ALA A 232 2.46 10.89 -35.10
N LYS A 233 2.78 11.79 -36.06
CA LYS A 233 4.03 11.81 -36.85
C LYS A 233 5.32 11.87 -35.99
N ALA A 234 5.24 11.45 -34.74
CA ALA A 234 6.24 11.61 -33.69
C ALA A 234 7.04 10.33 -33.43
N LYS A 235 7.53 9.63 -34.49
CA LYS A 235 8.57 8.59 -34.28
C LYS A 235 9.79 9.09 -33.49
N LYS A 236 10.06 10.39 -33.52
CA LYS A 236 11.13 11.03 -32.72
C LYS A 236 10.72 11.19 -31.24
N LEU A 237 9.49 11.60 -30.94
CA LEU A 237 9.01 11.81 -29.60
C LEU A 237 8.76 10.46 -28.89
N ALA A 238 8.25 9.46 -29.61
CA ALA A 238 8.08 8.10 -29.09
C ALA A 238 9.42 7.46 -28.68
N ARG A 239 10.50 7.70 -29.43
CA ARG A 239 11.85 7.23 -29.04
C ARG A 239 12.39 7.91 -27.78
N SER A 240 12.07 9.17 -27.53
CA SER A 240 12.52 9.88 -26.31
C SER A 240 11.67 9.60 -25.08
N LEU A 241 10.39 9.20 -25.26
CA LEU A 241 9.48 8.90 -24.17
C LEU A 241 9.43 7.40 -23.80
N SER A 242 9.83 6.50 -24.71
CA SER A 242 9.90 5.06 -24.47
C SER A 242 11.27 4.58 -23.95
N CYS A 243 12.22 5.49 -23.69
CA CYS A 243 13.44 5.18 -22.97
C CYS A 243 13.31 5.66 -21.50
N PRO A 244 12.90 4.82 -20.56
CA PRO A 244 13.47 4.92 -19.23
C PRO A 244 14.95 4.59 -19.41
N SER A 245 15.82 5.41 -18.80
CA SER A 245 17.26 5.18 -18.70
C SER A 245 17.57 3.68 -18.52
N PRO A 246 18.53 3.11 -19.27
CA PRO A 246 18.81 1.68 -19.19
C PRO A 246 19.45 1.35 -17.86
N GLN A 247 18.64 1.00 -16.86
CA GLN A 247 19.11 0.15 -15.80
C GLN A 247 19.24 -1.25 -16.41
N HIS A 248 20.47 -1.69 -16.56
CA HIS A 248 20.90 -2.99 -16.99
C HIS A 248 20.12 -4.10 -16.26
N PHE A 249 19.06 -4.64 -16.90
CA PHE A 249 18.56 -5.97 -16.61
C PHE A 249 18.82 -6.85 -17.82
N ASN A 250 19.90 -7.64 -17.72
CA ASN A 250 20.19 -8.74 -18.62
C ASN A 250 19.08 -9.82 -18.47
N GLY A 251 18.08 -9.73 -19.28
CA GLY A 251 17.08 -10.76 -19.51
C GLY A 251 16.60 -10.60 -20.95
N GLY A 252 17.08 -11.47 -21.82
CA GLY A 252 16.83 -11.45 -23.26
C GLY A 252 15.37 -11.75 -23.64
N SER A 253 14.46 -10.88 -23.23
CA SER A 253 13.07 -10.89 -23.69
C SER A 253 12.85 -9.70 -24.62
N SER A 254 12.47 -9.96 -25.87
CA SER A 254 12.08 -8.94 -26.83
C SER A 254 11.00 -8.05 -26.25
N LYS A 255 11.21 -6.70 -26.24
CA LYS A 255 10.24 -5.73 -25.75
C LYS A 255 8.96 -5.82 -26.59
N VAL A 256 7.84 -6.02 -25.90
CA VAL A 256 6.51 -6.03 -26.52
C VAL A 256 6.12 -4.60 -26.90
N CYS A 257 5.73 -4.41 -28.16
CA CYS A 257 5.23 -3.14 -28.68
C CYS A 257 3.73 -3.25 -29.01
N TYR A 258 3.03 -2.13 -28.96
CA TYR A 258 1.64 -2.06 -29.40
C TYR A 258 1.54 -2.33 -30.92
N PRO A 259 0.59 -3.14 -31.44
CA PRO A 259 -0.54 -3.81 -30.73
C PRO A 259 -0.23 -5.24 -30.26
N GLY A 260 1.03 -5.69 -30.24
CA GLY A 260 1.41 -7.04 -29.81
C GLY A 260 1.10 -7.37 -28.32
N ASN A 261 0.83 -6.36 -27.51
CA ASN A 261 0.39 -6.50 -26.10
C ASN A 261 -1.08 -6.94 -25.95
N LEU A 262 -1.92 -6.88 -27.02
CA LEU A 262 -3.35 -7.17 -26.94
C LEU A 262 -3.64 -8.67 -26.94
N THR A 263 -3.06 -9.40 -26.01
CA THR A 263 -3.22 -10.85 -25.85
C THR A 263 -3.94 -11.19 -24.54
N VAL A 264 -4.61 -12.34 -24.51
CA VAL A 264 -5.25 -12.86 -23.30
C VAL A 264 -4.22 -13.05 -22.19
N ARG A 265 -3.03 -13.57 -22.55
CA ARG A 265 -1.94 -13.82 -21.59
C ARG A 265 -1.44 -12.54 -20.92
N ASP A 266 -1.27 -11.46 -21.68
CA ASP A 266 -0.82 -10.17 -21.14
C ASP A 266 -1.89 -9.53 -20.27
N MET A 267 -3.17 -9.57 -20.70
CA MET A 267 -4.31 -9.08 -19.93
C MET A 267 -4.43 -9.79 -18.58
N TYR A 268 -4.41 -11.13 -18.55
CA TYR A 268 -4.53 -11.87 -17.29
C TYR A 268 -3.27 -11.76 -16.43
N TYR A 269 -2.08 -11.65 -17.03
CA TYR A 269 -0.89 -11.31 -16.28
C TYR A 269 -1.07 -9.98 -15.54
N PHE A 270 -1.56 -8.94 -16.22
CA PHE A 270 -1.85 -7.65 -15.58
C PHE A 270 -2.95 -7.74 -14.52
N VAL A 271 -4.03 -8.49 -14.78
CA VAL A 271 -5.12 -8.68 -13.81
C VAL A 271 -4.61 -9.25 -12.49
N PHE A 272 -3.70 -10.22 -12.52
CA PHE A 272 -3.13 -10.83 -11.32
C PHE A 272 -1.90 -10.11 -10.77
N ALA A 273 -1.19 -9.31 -11.58
CA ALA A 273 -0.02 -8.56 -11.11
C ALA A 273 -0.39 -7.58 -9.98
N PRO A 274 0.44 -7.46 -8.93
CA PRO A 274 0.16 -6.59 -7.78
C PRO A 274 0.43 -5.11 -8.10
N THR A 275 -0.21 -4.60 -9.14
CA THR A 275 -0.17 -3.20 -9.57
C THR A 275 -1.51 -2.78 -10.16
N LEU A 276 -1.86 -1.50 -10.04
CA LEU A 276 -3.06 -0.93 -10.64
C LEU A 276 -2.76 -0.19 -11.96
N CYS A 277 -1.47 0.09 -12.24
CA CYS A 277 -1.05 0.78 -13.44
C CYS A 277 -0.59 -0.22 -14.50
N TYR A 278 -1.21 -0.21 -15.67
CA TYR A 278 -0.80 -1.02 -16.80
C TYR A 278 0.48 -0.48 -17.45
N GLU A 279 1.35 -1.38 -17.84
CA GLU A 279 2.54 -1.13 -18.67
C GLU A 279 2.71 -2.25 -19.68
N LEU A 280 3.19 -1.92 -20.90
CA LEU A 280 3.41 -2.93 -21.95
C LEU A 280 4.53 -3.93 -21.58
N ASN A 281 5.51 -3.46 -20.80
CA ASN A 281 6.65 -4.25 -20.37
C ASN A 281 6.88 -4.05 -18.89
N PHE A 282 6.35 -4.96 -18.09
CA PHE A 282 6.56 -4.96 -16.64
C PHE A 282 7.97 -5.40 -16.29
N PRO A 283 8.61 -4.81 -15.26
CA PRO A 283 9.86 -5.32 -14.74
C PRO A 283 9.64 -6.73 -14.19
N ARG A 284 10.54 -7.67 -14.54
CA ARG A 284 10.44 -9.07 -14.12
C ARG A 284 11.68 -9.52 -13.37
N SER A 285 11.49 -10.35 -12.34
CA SER A 285 12.57 -11.09 -11.70
C SER A 285 12.96 -12.33 -12.52
N SER A 286 14.22 -12.75 -12.42
CA SER A 286 14.77 -13.84 -13.25
C SER A 286 14.23 -15.23 -12.88
N LYS A 287 13.90 -15.45 -11.60
CA LYS A 287 13.45 -16.74 -11.07
C LYS A 287 12.54 -16.59 -9.87
N ILE A 288 11.72 -17.61 -9.60
CA ILE A 288 10.91 -17.74 -8.40
C ILE A 288 11.76 -18.27 -7.27
N ARG A 289 11.76 -17.60 -6.12
CA ARG A 289 12.49 -18.02 -4.92
C ARG A 289 11.54 -18.80 -4.02
N MET A 290 11.55 -20.13 -4.12
CA MET A 290 10.61 -21.02 -3.43
C MET A 290 10.57 -20.81 -1.91
N GLY A 291 11.73 -20.67 -1.25
CA GLY A 291 11.77 -20.42 0.19
C GLY A 291 11.10 -19.10 0.59
N PHE A 292 11.22 -18.04 -0.23
CA PHE A 292 10.52 -16.78 -0.03
C PHE A 292 9.01 -16.94 -0.24
N LEU A 293 8.61 -17.64 -1.30
CA LEU A 293 7.20 -17.90 -1.63
C LEU A 293 6.49 -18.67 -0.50
N LEU A 294 7.08 -19.78 -0.03
CA LEU A 294 6.52 -20.60 1.05
C LEU A 294 6.42 -19.82 2.37
N ARG A 295 7.42 -18.99 2.70
CA ARG A 295 7.37 -18.14 3.87
C ARG A 295 6.20 -17.16 3.80
N ARG A 296 5.97 -16.50 2.64
CA ARG A 296 4.84 -15.59 2.46
C ARG A 296 3.50 -16.32 2.54
N LEU A 297 3.41 -17.51 1.99
CA LEU A 297 2.21 -18.34 2.10
C LEU A 297 1.90 -18.69 3.55
N PHE A 298 2.89 -19.15 4.31
CA PHE A 298 2.73 -19.43 5.73
C PHE A 298 2.26 -18.20 6.52
N GLU A 299 2.88 -17.05 6.29
CA GLU A 299 2.46 -15.78 6.92
C GLU A 299 1.01 -15.45 6.58
N MET A 300 0.59 -15.60 5.32
CA MET A 300 -0.80 -15.35 4.92
C MET A 300 -1.78 -16.27 5.67
N LEU A 301 -1.52 -17.56 5.74
CA LEU A 301 -2.38 -18.52 6.45
C LEU A 301 -2.43 -18.21 7.95
N PHE A 302 -1.29 -17.96 8.57
CA PHE A 302 -1.18 -17.64 9.99
C PHE A 302 -1.95 -16.37 10.35
N PHE A 303 -1.73 -15.27 9.62
CA PHE A 303 -2.42 -14.01 9.89
C PHE A 303 -3.91 -14.07 9.58
N THR A 304 -4.35 -14.86 8.60
CA THR A 304 -5.78 -15.09 8.36
C THR A 304 -6.44 -15.72 9.59
N GLN A 305 -5.87 -16.79 10.12
CA GLN A 305 -6.38 -17.44 11.34
C GLN A 305 -6.37 -16.48 12.53
N MET A 306 -5.29 -15.74 12.72
CA MET A 306 -5.13 -14.80 13.82
C MET A 306 -6.13 -13.65 13.75
N LEU A 307 -6.36 -13.05 12.57
CA LEU A 307 -7.35 -11.99 12.38
C LEU A 307 -8.77 -12.47 12.69
N VAL A 308 -9.15 -13.66 12.23
CA VAL A 308 -10.47 -14.23 12.53
C VAL A 308 -10.62 -14.52 14.02
N ALA A 309 -9.63 -15.13 14.66
CA ALA A 309 -9.63 -15.44 16.08
C ALA A 309 -9.77 -14.18 16.96
N LEU A 310 -8.98 -13.13 16.67
CA LEU A 310 -9.03 -11.87 17.41
C LEU A 310 -10.34 -11.09 17.16
N THR A 311 -10.90 -11.18 15.97
CA THR A 311 -12.23 -10.60 15.69
C THR A 311 -13.28 -11.24 16.58
N GLN A 312 -13.33 -12.56 16.66
CA GLN A 312 -14.31 -13.28 17.46
C GLN A 312 -14.13 -13.06 18.96
N GLN A 313 -12.91 -13.10 19.45
CA GLN A 313 -12.65 -13.10 20.89
C GLN A 313 -12.46 -11.71 21.49
N TRP A 314 -12.06 -10.74 20.69
CA TRP A 314 -11.75 -9.40 21.19
C TRP A 314 -12.69 -8.33 20.65
N MET A 315 -12.84 -8.24 19.32
CA MET A 315 -13.63 -7.17 18.70
C MET A 315 -15.14 -7.33 18.96
N ILE A 316 -15.70 -8.51 18.70
CA ILE A 316 -17.14 -8.75 18.83
C ILE A 316 -17.65 -8.48 20.25
N PRO A 317 -17.01 -8.96 21.35
CA PRO A 317 -17.47 -8.67 22.71
C PRO A 317 -17.43 -7.17 23.07
N ILE A 318 -16.41 -6.43 22.60
CA ILE A 318 -16.33 -4.98 22.82
C ILE A 318 -17.47 -4.27 22.10
N ILE A 319 -17.71 -4.61 20.84
CA ILE A 319 -18.78 -4.05 20.03
C ILE A 319 -20.15 -4.33 20.69
N GLN A 320 -20.43 -5.57 21.06
CA GLN A 320 -21.68 -5.95 21.74
C GLN A 320 -21.89 -5.17 23.03
N SER A 321 -20.83 -5.02 23.86
CA SER A 321 -20.91 -4.25 25.10
C SER A 321 -21.07 -2.74 24.88
N SER A 322 -20.88 -2.25 23.66
CA SER A 322 -20.99 -0.83 23.30
C SER A 322 -22.40 -0.43 22.86
N MET A 323 -23.30 -1.38 22.62
CA MET A 323 -24.63 -1.09 22.08
C MET A 323 -25.50 -0.26 23.03
N LYS A 324 -25.62 -0.65 24.31
CA LYS A 324 -26.41 0.10 25.31
C LYS A 324 -25.97 1.55 25.48
N PRO A 325 -24.67 1.86 25.72
CA PRO A 325 -24.21 3.25 25.80
C PRO A 325 -24.48 4.09 24.56
N LEU A 326 -24.48 3.48 23.38
CA LEU A 326 -24.82 4.17 22.14
C LEU A 326 -26.32 4.46 22.04
N GLU A 327 -27.17 3.54 22.46
CA GLU A 327 -28.62 3.71 22.49
C GLU A 327 -29.07 4.79 23.49
N ASP A 328 -28.44 4.82 24.67
CA ASP A 328 -28.72 5.79 25.74
C ASP A 328 -28.12 7.17 25.47
N MET A 329 -27.34 7.37 24.36
CA MET A 329 -26.61 8.60 24.01
C MET A 329 -25.71 9.11 25.15
N ASP A 330 -25.19 8.20 25.97
CA ASP A 330 -24.25 8.53 27.05
C ASP A 330 -22.84 8.81 26.48
N LEU A 331 -22.53 10.08 26.24
CA LEU A 331 -21.29 10.53 25.63
C LEU A 331 -20.03 10.06 26.41
N SER A 332 -20.12 10.00 27.74
CA SER A 332 -18.98 9.58 28.57
C SER A 332 -18.68 8.09 28.36
N ARG A 333 -19.70 7.25 28.40
CA ARG A 333 -19.57 5.82 28.15
C ARG A 333 -19.25 5.52 26.68
N MET A 334 -19.79 6.31 25.75
CA MET A 334 -19.42 6.22 24.32
C MET A 334 -17.93 6.47 24.11
N ALA A 335 -17.39 7.51 24.74
CA ALA A 335 -15.95 7.82 24.68
C ALA A 335 -15.10 6.70 25.30
N GLU A 336 -15.51 6.14 26.45
CA GLU A 336 -14.84 4.97 27.05
C GLU A 336 -14.82 3.76 26.10
N ARG A 337 -15.95 3.44 25.48
CA ARG A 337 -16.05 2.31 24.54
C ARG A 337 -15.24 2.55 23.26
N LEU A 338 -15.22 3.77 22.77
CA LEU A 338 -14.37 4.14 21.63
C LEU A 338 -12.88 3.90 21.97
N LEU A 339 -12.43 4.34 23.13
CA LEU A 339 -11.05 4.13 23.56
C LEU A 339 -10.71 2.64 23.78
N ARG A 340 -11.65 1.87 24.34
CA ARG A 340 -11.49 0.41 24.48
C ARG A 340 -11.37 -0.29 23.13
N LEU A 341 -12.11 0.18 22.11
CA LEU A 341 -12.08 -0.38 20.77
C LEU A 341 -10.83 0.07 19.98
N ALA A 342 -10.28 1.24 20.30
CA ALA A 342 -9.20 1.85 19.55
C ALA A 342 -7.95 0.96 19.46
N VAL A 343 -7.53 0.36 20.58
CA VAL A 343 -6.32 -0.50 20.64
C VAL A 343 -6.48 -1.80 19.84
N PRO A 344 -7.51 -2.64 20.07
CA PRO A 344 -7.68 -3.87 19.31
C PRO A 344 -7.92 -3.61 17.81
N ASN A 345 -8.73 -2.61 17.48
CA ASN A 345 -8.95 -2.24 16.09
C ASN A 345 -7.65 -1.85 15.38
N HIS A 346 -6.86 -1.00 16.02
CA HIS A 346 -5.59 -0.56 15.42
C HIS A 346 -4.59 -1.71 15.28
N LEU A 347 -4.52 -2.60 16.27
CA LEU A 347 -3.67 -3.79 16.19
C LEU A 347 -4.08 -4.71 15.03
N MET A 348 -5.37 -4.96 14.87
CA MET A 348 -5.89 -5.76 13.76
C MET A 348 -5.65 -5.08 12.41
N TRP A 349 -5.75 -3.74 12.35
CA TRP A 349 -5.43 -3.00 11.15
C TRP A 349 -3.94 -3.12 10.77
N LEU A 350 -3.02 -3.09 11.74
CA LEU A 350 -1.59 -3.31 11.51
C LEU A 350 -1.31 -4.74 11.03
N MET A 351 -1.99 -5.74 11.61
CA MET A 351 -1.88 -7.14 11.15
C MET A 351 -2.43 -7.30 9.74
N PHE A 352 -3.58 -6.69 9.43
CA PHE A 352 -4.16 -6.67 8.09
C PHE A 352 -3.21 -5.97 7.11
N PHE A 353 -2.60 -4.84 7.50
CA PHE A 353 -1.61 -4.16 6.66
C PHE A 353 -0.45 -5.10 6.32
N TYR A 354 0.14 -5.79 7.30
CA TYR A 354 1.22 -6.73 7.07
C TYR A 354 0.76 -7.91 6.21
N TRP A 355 -0.39 -8.50 6.53
CA TRP A 355 -0.98 -9.61 5.79
C TRP A 355 -1.20 -9.26 4.31
N PHE A 356 -1.82 -8.13 4.02
CA PHE A 356 -2.18 -7.73 2.66
C PHE A 356 -0.98 -7.11 1.92
N PHE A 357 -0.46 -5.98 2.39
CA PHE A 357 0.57 -5.23 1.66
C PHE A 357 1.94 -5.89 1.67
N HIS A 358 2.30 -6.59 2.75
CA HIS A 358 3.60 -7.24 2.81
C HIS A 358 3.55 -8.68 2.35
N SER A 359 2.70 -9.52 2.92
CA SER A 359 2.70 -10.96 2.62
C SER A 359 1.99 -11.27 1.30
N SER A 360 0.73 -10.83 1.11
CA SER A 360 -0.07 -11.20 -0.08
C SER A 360 0.46 -10.58 -1.37
N LEU A 361 0.80 -9.27 -1.37
CA LEU A 361 1.33 -8.64 -2.58
C LEU A 361 2.73 -9.16 -2.95
N ASN A 362 3.59 -9.47 -1.97
CA ASN A 362 4.89 -10.08 -2.24
C ASN A 362 4.77 -11.55 -2.68
N PHE A 363 3.82 -12.32 -2.13
CA PHE A 363 3.51 -13.66 -2.60
C PHE A 363 3.12 -13.65 -4.07
N THR A 364 2.16 -12.81 -4.42
CA THR A 364 1.68 -12.66 -5.80
C THR A 364 2.78 -12.15 -6.74
N ALA A 365 3.59 -11.18 -6.28
CA ALA A 365 4.74 -10.67 -7.04
C ALA A 365 5.79 -11.75 -7.30
N GLU A 366 6.08 -12.62 -6.32
CA GLU A 366 7.05 -13.71 -6.48
C GLU A 366 6.52 -14.76 -7.45
N LEU A 367 5.25 -15.17 -7.31
CA LEU A 367 4.59 -16.15 -8.17
C LEU A 367 4.57 -15.72 -9.63
N LEU A 368 4.36 -14.43 -9.90
CA LEU A 368 4.31 -13.86 -11.25
C LEU A 368 5.65 -13.31 -11.74
N CYS A 369 6.73 -13.51 -10.98
CA CYS A 369 8.03 -12.91 -11.28
C CYS A 369 7.96 -11.39 -11.47
N PHE A 370 7.06 -10.69 -10.76
CA PHE A 370 6.90 -9.25 -10.86
C PHE A 370 8.00 -8.51 -10.08
N GLY A 371 8.67 -7.55 -10.73
CA GLY A 371 9.89 -6.91 -10.20
C GLY A 371 9.67 -5.66 -9.36
N ASP A 372 8.59 -4.88 -9.57
CA ASP A 372 8.32 -3.67 -8.79
C ASP A 372 7.58 -4.01 -7.48
N ARG A 373 8.36 -4.19 -6.41
CA ARG A 373 7.83 -4.65 -5.11
C ARG A 373 7.71 -3.52 -4.09
N GLN A 374 7.74 -2.28 -4.53
CA GLN A 374 7.55 -1.14 -3.65
C GLN A 374 6.04 -0.88 -3.47
N PHE A 375 5.40 -1.63 -2.55
CA PHE A 375 3.98 -1.52 -2.27
C PHE A 375 3.65 -0.46 -1.23
N TYR A 376 4.61 -0.13 -0.36
CA TYR A 376 4.53 0.91 0.66
C TYR A 376 5.93 1.44 0.98
N ARG A 377 5.99 2.54 1.72
CA ARG A 377 7.21 3.11 2.30
C ARG A 377 7.03 3.27 3.81
N ASP A 378 7.86 4.07 4.44
CA ASP A 378 7.90 4.35 5.86
C ASP A 378 6.75 5.27 6.34
N TRP A 379 5.51 4.93 6.00
CA TRP A 379 4.31 5.69 6.34
C TRP A 379 4.12 5.89 7.86
N TRP A 380 4.69 5.01 8.68
CA TRP A 380 4.68 5.13 10.14
C TRP A 380 5.49 6.32 10.67
N ASN A 381 6.41 6.87 9.88
CA ASN A 381 7.19 8.06 10.16
C ASN A 381 6.55 9.35 9.60
N SER A 382 5.28 9.31 9.22
CA SER A 382 4.59 10.44 8.59
C SER A 382 4.43 11.60 9.56
N GLU A 383 5.05 12.72 9.27
CA GLU A 383 4.86 13.99 10.00
C GLU A 383 3.63 14.78 9.51
N THR A 384 3.06 14.39 8.38
CA THR A 384 1.86 15.01 7.78
C THR A 384 0.91 13.96 7.23
N VAL A 385 -0.38 14.26 7.24
CA VAL A 385 -1.42 13.42 6.64
C VAL A 385 -1.17 13.19 5.15
N THR A 386 -0.65 14.21 4.46
CA THR A 386 -0.30 14.08 3.03
C THR A 386 0.82 13.07 2.79
N TYR A 387 1.88 13.08 3.62
CA TYR A 387 2.96 12.10 3.52
C TYR A 387 2.46 10.69 3.79
N PHE A 388 1.57 10.50 4.78
CA PHE A 388 0.93 9.22 5.07
C PHE A 388 0.23 8.66 3.82
N TRP A 389 -0.68 9.40 3.20
CA TRP A 389 -1.43 8.96 2.02
C TRP A 389 -0.56 8.69 0.79
N GLN A 390 0.60 9.34 0.69
CA GLN A 390 1.55 9.09 -0.40
C GLN A 390 2.36 7.79 -0.23
N ASN A 391 2.52 7.30 1.00
CA ASN A 391 3.48 6.24 1.31
C ASN A 391 2.86 4.94 1.82
N TRP A 392 1.62 4.97 2.33
CA TRP A 392 1.00 3.78 2.91
C TRP A 392 0.49 2.78 1.85
N ASN A 393 0.06 3.25 0.67
CA ASN A 393 -0.46 2.44 -0.44
C ASN A 393 0.06 2.98 -1.78
N ILE A 394 1.27 2.57 -2.15
CA ILE A 394 1.94 3.04 -3.37
C ILE A 394 1.19 2.67 -4.66
N PRO A 395 0.63 1.46 -4.85
CA PRO A 395 -0.17 1.13 -6.04
C PRO A 395 -1.32 2.10 -6.29
N VAL A 396 -2.11 2.40 -5.27
CA VAL A 396 -3.23 3.36 -5.37
C VAL A 396 -2.71 4.77 -5.62
N HIS A 397 -1.67 5.20 -4.90
CA HIS A 397 -1.07 6.51 -5.09
C HIS A 397 -0.53 6.72 -6.52
N LYS A 398 0.19 5.72 -7.07
CA LYS A 398 0.68 5.75 -8.47
C LYS A 398 -0.49 5.85 -9.46
N TRP A 399 -1.57 5.10 -9.22
CA TRP A 399 -2.76 5.13 -10.07
C TRP A 399 -3.44 6.49 -10.04
N CYS A 400 -3.71 7.03 -8.84
CA CYS A 400 -4.32 8.36 -8.66
C CYS A 400 -3.49 9.46 -9.34
N LEU A 401 -2.17 9.44 -9.17
CA LEU A 401 -1.28 10.41 -9.82
C LEU A 401 -1.34 10.32 -11.35
N ARG A 402 -1.29 9.09 -11.90
CA ARG A 402 -1.15 8.86 -13.34
C ARG A 402 -2.45 9.12 -14.10
N HIS A 403 -3.56 8.61 -13.58
CA HIS A 403 -4.83 8.53 -14.29
C HIS A 403 -5.86 9.58 -13.86
N PHE A 404 -5.66 10.24 -12.72
CA PHE A 404 -6.65 11.18 -12.19
C PHE A 404 -6.04 12.56 -11.88
N TYR A 405 -5.08 12.66 -10.99
CA TYR A 405 -4.52 13.95 -10.53
C TYR A 405 -3.80 14.74 -11.64
N LYS A 406 -2.82 14.10 -12.33
CA LYS A 406 -2.08 14.77 -13.41
C LYS A 406 -2.97 15.17 -14.59
N PRO A 407 -3.94 14.36 -15.05
CA PRO A 407 -4.90 14.76 -16.08
C PRO A 407 -5.74 15.98 -15.68
N LEU A 408 -6.20 16.07 -14.42
CA LEU A 408 -6.92 17.26 -13.93
C LEU A 408 -6.06 18.52 -13.98
N LEU A 409 -4.80 18.44 -13.50
CA LEU A 409 -3.86 19.57 -13.60
C LEU A 409 -3.60 20.01 -15.05
N ARG A 410 -3.49 19.06 -15.99
CA ARG A 410 -3.30 19.36 -17.42
C ARG A 410 -4.52 20.06 -18.04
N ARG A 411 -5.71 19.80 -17.50
CA ARG A 411 -6.97 20.49 -17.88
C ARG A 411 -7.13 21.86 -17.25
N GLY A 412 -6.16 22.34 -16.45
CA GLY A 412 -6.15 23.67 -15.84
C GLY A 412 -6.79 23.75 -14.45
N PHE A 413 -7.19 22.63 -13.84
CA PHE A 413 -7.67 22.66 -12.45
C PHE A 413 -6.58 23.01 -11.46
N SER A 414 -6.91 23.73 -10.39
CA SER A 414 -5.97 24.07 -9.34
C SER A 414 -5.48 22.84 -8.58
N LYS A 415 -4.34 22.93 -7.90
CA LYS A 415 -3.79 21.84 -7.07
C LYS A 415 -4.76 21.39 -5.97
N ILE A 416 -5.41 22.36 -5.31
CA ILE A 416 -6.38 22.10 -4.24
C ILE A 416 -7.58 21.33 -4.78
N VAL A 417 -8.19 21.78 -5.87
CA VAL A 417 -9.32 21.11 -6.50
C VAL A 417 -8.94 19.70 -6.95
N SER A 418 -7.77 19.54 -7.57
CA SER A 418 -7.31 18.22 -8.01
C SER A 418 -7.04 17.25 -6.85
N GLN A 419 -6.50 17.72 -5.72
CA GLN A 419 -6.33 16.95 -4.51
C GLN A 419 -7.68 16.58 -3.88
N SER A 420 -8.58 17.54 -3.73
CA SER A 420 -9.94 17.30 -3.21
C SER A 420 -10.71 16.29 -4.05
N ALA A 421 -10.57 16.34 -5.37
CA ALA A 421 -11.18 15.36 -6.28
C ALA A 421 -10.63 13.94 -6.08
N VAL A 422 -9.32 13.78 -5.79
CA VAL A 422 -8.73 12.46 -5.45
C VAL A 422 -9.32 11.93 -4.14
N PHE A 423 -9.44 12.78 -3.12
CA PHE A 423 -10.05 12.38 -1.84
C PHE A 423 -11.54 12.07 -1.99
N PHE A 424 -12.27 12.82 -2.81
CA PHE A 424 -13.67 12.56 -3.12
C PHE A 424 -13.84 11.17 -3.80
N LEU A 425 -13.02 10.87 -4.80
CA LEU A 425 -13.02 9.55 -5.45
C LEU A 425 -12.71 8.43 -4.47
N SER A 426 -11.73 8.64 -3.60
CA SER A 426 -11.38 7.70 -2.53
C SER A 426 -12.53 7.53 -1.54
N ALA A 427 -13.14 8.63 -1.09
CA ALA A 427 -14.29 8.61 -0.18
C ALA A 427 -15.49 7.85 -0.77
N PHE A 428 -15.76 8.05 -2.07
CA PHE A 428 -16.80 7.30 -2.78
C PHE A 428 -16.55 5.78 -2.72
N PHE A 429 -15.33 5.32 -3.03
CA PHE A 429 -15.03 3.89 -2.99
C PHE A 429 -15.05 3.32 -1.57
N HIS A 430 -14.62 4.07 -0.55
CA HIS A 430 -14.73 3.63 0.84
C HIS A 430 -16.20 3.45 1.25
N GLU A 431 -17.05 4.42 0.92
CA GLU A 431 -18.48 4.32 1.21
C GLU A 431 -19.13 3.18 0.43
N TYR A 432 -18.82 3.05 -0.86
CA TYR A 432 -19.31 1.97 -1.72
C TYR A 432 -19.00 0.58 -1.15
N LEU A 433 -17.77 0.37 -0.68
CA LEU A 433 -17.32 -0.91 -0.14
C LEU A 433 -17.90 -1.23 1.24
N VAL A 434 -18.35 -0.24 2.00
CA VAL A 434 -18.93 -0.45 3.33
C VAL A 434 -20.45 -0.43 3.28
N SER A 435 -21.03 0.59 2.68
CA SER A 435 -22.48 0.82 2.70
C SER A 435 -23.27 -0.18 1.89
N VAL A 436 -22.77 -0.60 0.73
CA VAL A 436 -23.49 -1.55 -0.14
C VAL A 436 -23.57 -2.94 0.52
N PRO A 437 -22.48 -3.54 1.06
CA PRO A 437 -22.59 -4.84 1.75
C PRO A 437 -23.43 -4.80 3.02
N LEU A 438 -23.39 -3.70 3.75
CA LEU A 438 -24.20 -3.51 4.96
C LEU A 438 -25.65 -3.09 4.65
N ARG A 439 -25.96 -2.79 3.40
CA ARG A 439 -27.26 -2.26 2.93
C ARG A 439 -27.70 -0.98 3.66
N MET A 440 -26.71 -0.14 4.01
CA MET A 440 -26.89 1.11 4.74
C MET A 440 -26.13 2.24 4.06
N PHE A 441 -26.81 3.34 3.77
CA PHE A 441 -26.22 4.53 3.16
C PHE A 441 -26.15 5.67 4.19
N ARG A 442 -25.15 5.62 5.08
CA ARG A 442 -24.98 6.56 6.20
C ARG A 442 -23.86 7.56 6.02
N LEU A 443 -23.03 7.40 5.01
CA LEU A 443 -21.92 8.26 4.62
C LEU A 443 -20.84 8.47 5.71
N TRP A 444 -20.71 7.56 6.68
CA TRP A 444 -19.69 7.67 7.72
C TRP A 444 -18.29 7.51 7.18
N ALA A 445 -18.06 6.52 6.28
CA ALA A 445 -16.78 6.30 5.65
C ALA A 445 -16.44 7.43 4.67
N PHE A 446 -17.43 7.91 3.92
CA PHE A 446 -17.27 9.08 3.04
C PHE A 446 -16.86 10.33 3.81
N THR A 447 -17.59 10.65 4.88
CA THR A 447 -17.32 11.81 5.73
C THR A 447 -15.96 11.71 6.40
N GLY A 448 -15.61 10.53 6.93
CA GLY A 448 -14.30 10.26 7.53
C GLY A 448 -13.14 10.48 6.57
N MET A 449 -13.29 10.07 5.32
CA MET A 449 -12.30 10.31 4.27
C MET A 449 -12.20 11.79 3.87
N MET A 450 -13.34 12.48 3.74
CA MET A 450 -13.35 13.90 3.40
C MET A 450 -12.81 14.77 4.55
N ALA A 451 -13.00 14.38 5.80
CA ALA A 451 -12.43 15.03 6.98
C ALA A 451 -10.90 15.02 7.02
N GLN A 452 -10.26 14.12 6.25
CA GLN A 452 -8.80 14.12 6.11
C GLN A 452 -8.26 15.39 5.41
N LEU A 453 -9.06 16.08 4.60
CA LEU A 453 -8.64 17.30 3.92
C LEU A 453 -8.40 18.48 4.91
N PRO A 454 -9.39 18.89 5.74
CA PRO A 454 -9.14 19.90 6.75
C PRO A 454 -8.08 19.46 7.78
N LEU A 455 -8.04 18.17 8.14
CA LEU A 455 -7.01 17.64 9.03
C LEU A 455 -5.61 17.76 8.41
N ALA A 456 -5.46 17.44 7.12
CA ALA A 456 -4.18 17.56 6.40
C ALA A 456 -3.71 19.01 6.34
N TRP A 457 -4.63 19.96 6.14
CA TRP A 457 -4.34 21.38 6.21
C TRP A 457 -3.91 21.80 7.61
N PHE A 458 -4.67 21.44 8.63
CA PHE A 458 -4.40 21.80 10.03
C PHE A 458 -3.03 21.25 10.50
N VAL A 459 -2.81 19.94 10.34
CA VAL A 459 -1.53 19.29 10.73
C VAL A 459 -0.37 19.91 9.96
N GLY A 460 -0.52 20.14 8.66
CA GLY A 460 0.54 20.72 7.83
C GLY A 460 0.91 22.17 8.17
N GLN A 461 -0.02 22.95 8.76
CA GLN A 461 0.22 24.35 9.13
C GLN A 461 0.73 24.50 10.58
N PHE A 462 0.14 23.77 11.50
CA PHE A 462 0.32 24.02 12.95
C PHE A 462 1.21 22.98 13.64
N LEU A 463 1.31 21.77 13.11
CA LEU A 463 2.04 20.68 13.74
C LEU A 463 3.24 20.26 12.88
N ARG A 464 4.42 20.15 13.50
CA ARG A 464 5.66 19.78 12.81
C ARG A 464 6.41 18.69 13.58
N GLY A 465 7.22 17.91 12.87
CA GLY A 465 8.05 16.85 13.46
C GLY A 465 7.22 15.83 14.24
N ASN A 466 7.64 15.56 15.47
CA ASN A 466 7.00 14.55 16.32
C ASN A 466 5.52 14.85 16.63
N TYR A 467 5.12 16.11 16.75
CA TYR A 467 3.72 16.48 17.00
C TYR A 467 2.84 16.20 15.76
N GLY A 468 3.37 16.44 14.57
CA GLY A 468 2.70 16.07 13.32
C GLY A 468 2.53 14.56 13.21
N ASN A 469 3.57 13.79 13.52
CA ASN A 469 3.50 12.33 13.54
C ASN A 469 2.48 11.82 14.57
N ALA A 470 2.49 12.36 15.79
CA ALA A 470 1.52 12.01 16.83
C ALA A 470 0.07 12.29 16.38
N ALA A 471 -0.18 13.42 15.71
CA ALA A 471 -1.50 13.77 15.20
C ALA A 471 -1.97 12.80 14.08
N VAL A 472 -1.07 12.39 13.18
CA VAL A 472 -1.36 11.36 12.17
C VAL A 472 -1.73 10.05 12.84
N TRP A 473 -0.95 9.57 13.81
CA TRP A 473 -1.28 8.36 14.57
C TRP A 473 -2.61 8.45 15.31
N MET A 474 -2.88 9.57 15.99
CA MET A 474 -4.15 9.80 16.68
C MET A 474 -5.34 9.73 15.72
N SER A 475 -5.22 10.32 14.53
CA SER A 475 -6.28 10.30 13.53
C SER A 475 -6.60 8.88 13.02
N ILE A 476 -5.59 8.03 12.88
CA ILE A 476 -5.76 6.63 12.46
C ILE A 476 -6.32 5.78 13.60
N ILE A 477 -5.76 5.92 14.80
CA ILE A 477 -6.13 5.08 15.97
C ILE A 477 -7.56 5.37 16.44
N ILE A 478 -8.04 6.61 16.36
CA ILE A 478 -9.37 7.02 16.83
C ILE A 478 -10.39 7.06 15.69
N GLY A 479 -10.00 7.54 14.52
CA GLY A 479 -10.93 7.75 13.40
C GLY A 479 -11.57 6.48 12.87
N GLN A 480 -10.82 5.40 12.74
CA GLN A 480 -11.34 4.12 12.27
C GLN A 480 -12.34 3.48 13.25
N PRO A 481 -12.04 3.33 14.55
CA PRO A 481 -13.00 2.78 15.52
C PRO A 481 -14.26 3.62 15.63
N PHE A 482 -14.17 4.94 15.50
CA PHE A 482 -15.34 5.81 15.49
C PHE A 482 -16.27 5.47 14.33
N ALA A 483 -15.75 5.36 13.11
CA ALA A 483 -16.56 4.98 11.95
C ALA A 483 -17.18 3.59 12.13
N ILE A 484 -16.42 2.60 12.65
CA ILE A 484 -16.90 1.26 12.92
C ILE A 484 -18.05 1.28 13.91
N LEU A 485 -17.91 1.98 15.04
CA LEU A 485 -18.98 2.08 16.06
C LEU A 485 -20.24 2.72 15.50
N MET A 486 -20.11 3.76 14.67
CA MET A 486 -21.26 4.42 14.05
C MET A 486 -21.99 3.49 13.05
N TYR A 487 -21.25 2.74 12.22
CA TYR A 487 -21.87 1.75 11.33
C TYR A 487 -22.55 0.63 12.09
N VAL A 488 -21.91 0.11 13.14
CA VAL A 488 -22.47 -0.96 13.95
C VAL A 488 -23.71 -0.51 14.72
N HIS A 489 -23.69 0.70 15.30
CA HIS A 489 -24.85 1.30 15.94
C HIS A 489 -26.04 1.40 14.96
N ASP A 490 -25.82 2.00 13.80
CA ASP A 490 -26.88 2.19 12.81
C ASP A 490 -27.40 0.83 12.28
N TYR A 491 -26.51 -0.16 12.11
CA TYR A 491 -26.88 -1.53 11.76
C TYR A 491 -27.80 -2.17 12.81
N TYR A 492 -27.42 -2.04 14.08
CA TYR A 492 -28.19 -2.55 15.21
C TYR A 492 -29.57 -1.89 15.28
N VAL A 493 -29.64 -0.57 15.22
CA VAL A 493 -30.91 0.18 15.23
C VAL A 493 -31.84 -0.24 14.10
N MET A 494 -31.29 -0.46 12.89
CA MET A 494 -32.12 -0.84 11.73
C MET A 494 -32.64 -2.29 11.78
N HIS A 495 -31.89 -3.23 12.33
CA HIS A 495 -32.25 -4.65 12.28
C HIS A 495 -32.93 -5.16 13.55
N TYR A 496 -32.52 -4.67 14.72
CA TYR A 496 -33.02 -5.20 16.00
C TYR A 496 -34.12 -4.34 16.63
N ARG A 497 -34.15 -3.04 16.40
CA ARG A 497 -35.21 -2.17 16.92
C ARG A 497 -36.55 -2.35 16.18
N LYS A 498 -36.52 -2.86 14.94
CA LYS A 498 -37.73 -3.18 14.17
C LYS A 498 -38.42 -4.47 14.64
N GLU A 499 -37.73 -5.37 15.35
CA GLU A 499 -38.32 -6.59 15.88
C GLU A 499 -38.94 -6.37 17.26
N ALA A 500 -38.66 -5.23 17.92
CA ALA A 500 -39.19 -4.92 19.26
C ALA A 500 -40.46 -4.03 19.22
N ASN A 501 -40.87 -3.51 18.04
CA ASN A 501 -42.12 -2.80 17.78
C ASN A 501 -43.01 -3.61 16.86
#